data_923ad95ae03792c05835146fcb5a6882
#
_entry.id   923ad95ae03792c05835146fcb5a6882
#
_cell.length_a   1.000
_cell.length_b   1.000
_cell.length_c   1.000
_cell.angle_alpha   90.00
_cell.angle_beta   90.00
_cell.angle_gamma   90.00
#
_symmetry.space_group_name_H-M   'P 1'
#
loop_
_entity.id
_entity.type
_entity.pdbx_description
1 polymer ?
#
loop_
_entity_poly.entity_id
_entity_poly.type
_entity_poly.pdbx_seq_one_letter_code
_entity_poly.pdbx_strand_id
1 'polypeptide(L)'
;MQDVEQKSMNYQKITKYDIANGEGVRVVLWVSGCNHHCEGCQNPETWDPTSGQPFTKETMDELLEALEPDYISGLTLSGGDPLFPKNRETIYKILQTVKRMYPQKPIWLYTGYKWEDIEYNPWITKYTDVIVDGKFIMDQKDISLPWCGSTNQRVVDVEKSVLQRKVVLYA
;
A
#
# COMPACT_ATOMS: atom_id res chain seq x y z
N MET A 1 29.70 1.12 20.84
CA MET A 1 28.42 1.56 20.23
C MET A 1 27.83 0.35 19.51
N GLN A 2 26.77 -0.19 20.05
CA GLN A 2 26.03 -1.21 19.32
C GLN A 2 25.22 -0.46 18.29
N ASP A 3 25.52 -0.70 17.01
CA ASP A 3 24.63 -0.35 15.93
C ASP A 3 23.31 -1.07 16.21
N VAL A 4 22.31 -0.30 16.65
CA VAL A 4 20.94 -0.79 16.67
C VAL A 4 20.58 -0.96 15.20
N GLU A 5 20.74 -2.17 14.67
CA GLU A 5 20.20 -2.54 13.38
C GLU A 5 18.71 -2.19 13.43
N GLN A 6 18.38 -1.08 12.80
CA GLN A 6 16.99 -0.73 12.54
C GLN A 6 16.43 -1.88 11.71
N LYS A 7 15.64 -2.75 12.36
CA LYS A 7 15.04 -3.89 11.66
C LYS A 7 14.17 -3.32 10.55
N SER A 8 14.65 -3.47 9.32
CA SER A 8 13.91 -3.10 8.12
C SER A 8 12.58 -3.86 8.08
N MET A 9 11.60 -3.27 7.39
CA MET A 9 10.34 -3.91 7.08
C MET A 9 10.55 -5.24 6.36
N ASN A 10 9.76 -6.26 6.70
CA ASN A 10 9.69 -7.47 5.92
C ASN A 10 8.58 -7.38 4.86
N TYR A 11 8.72 -8.18 3.81
CA TYR A 11 7.73 -8.30 2.76
C TYR A 11 7.58 -9.75 2.32
N GLN A 12 6.44 -10.09 1.72
CA GLN A 12 6.16 -11.45 1.26
C GLN A 12 6.66 -11.69 -0.16
N LYS A 13 6.32 -10.78 -1.07
CA LYS A 13 6.63 -10.90 -2.49
C LYS A 13 6.43 -9.58 -3.21
N ILE A 14 6.95 -9.52 -4.44
CA ILE A 14 6.64 -8.50 -5.43
C ILE A 14 5.91 -9.19 -6.60
N THR A 15 4.72 -8.72 -6.92
CA THR A 15 3.98 -9.17 -8.10
C THR A 15 4.20 -8.15 -9.22
N LYS A 16 4.69 -8.61 -10.38
CA LYS A 16 5.13 -7.69 -11.46
C LYS A 16 4.03 -7.31 -12.45
N TYR A 17 2.95 -8.09 -12.53
CA TYR A 17 1.89 -7.91 -13.55
C TYR A 17 0.51 -8.14 -12.92
N ASP A 18 0.14 -7.28 -11.98
CA ASP A 18 -1.13 -7.39 -11.27
C ASP A 18 -2.19 -6.50 -11.92
N ILE A 19 -3.39 -7.03 -12.14
CA ILE A 19 -4.53 -6.30 -12.71
C ILE A 19 -5.70 -6.18 -11.73
N ALA A 20 -5.57 -6.72 -10.53
CA ALA A 20 -6.67 -6.78 -9.56
C ALA A 20 -6.58 -5.70 -8.46
N ASN A 21 -5.38 -5.20 -8.19
CA ASN A 21 -5.11 -4.30 -7.06
C ASN A 21 -4.81 -2.88 -7.52
N GLY A 22 -5.76 -2.26 -8.17
CA GLY A 22 -5.67 -0.92 -8.72
C GLY A 22 -5.90 -0.90 -10.22
N GLU A 23 -5.99 0.29 -10.77
CA GLU A 23 -6.24 0.48 -12.19
C GLU A 23 -4.99 0.18 -13.04
N GLY A 24 -5.20 -0.51 -14.15
CA GLY A 24 -4.14 -0.85 -15.10
C GLY A 24 -3.32 -2.06 -14.70
N VAL A 25 -2.17 -2.24 -15.35
CA VAL A 25 -1.20 -3.28 -15.01
C VAL A 25 -0.21 -2.71 -14.00
N ARG A 26 -0.12 -3.32 -12.84
CA ARG A 26 0.61 -2.75 -11.71
C ARG A 26 1.66 -3.69 -11.15
N VAL A 27 2.67 -3.10 -10.53
CA VAL A 27 3.56 -3.81 -9.61
C VAL A 27 2.96 -3.71 -8.22
N VAL A 28 2.86 -4.83 -7.52
CA VAL A 28 2.35 -4.87 -6.13
C VAL A 28 3.47 -5.33 -5.20
N LEU A 29 3.74 -4.54 -4.17
CA LEU A 29 4.57 -4.94 -3.05
C LEU A 29 3.66 -5.42 -1.91
N TRP A 30 3.82 -6.68 -1.51
CA TRP A 30 3.07 -7.32 -0.44
C TRP A 30 3.88 -7.29 0.85
N VAL A 31 3.57 -6.38 1.75
CA VAL A 31 4.33 -6.19 2.99
C VAL A 31 3.88 -7.13 4.11
N SER A 32 4.75 -7.34 5.10
CA SER A 32 4.46 -8.07 6.33
C SER A 32 4.17 -7.10 7.47
N GLY A 33 3.30 -7.51 8.40
CA GLY A 33 2.89 -6.72 9.56
C GLY A 33 1.50 -6.11 9.41
N CYS A 34 0.60 -6.48 10.29
CA CYS A 34 -0.75 -5.94 10.35
C CYS A 34 -1.35 -6.15 11.74
N ASN A 35 -1.90 -5.09 12.33
CA ASN A 35 -2.56 -5.15 13.63
C ASN A 35 -4.08 -5.31 13.55
N HIS A 36 -4.65 -5.28 12.36
CA HIS A 36 -6.12 -5.27 12.20
C HIS A 36 -6.73 -6.64 12.45
N HIS A 37 -6.07 -7.72 12.03
CA HIS A 37 -6.50 -9.12 12.21
C HIS A 37 -7.96 -9.34 11.79
N CYS A 38 -8.34 -8.84 10.63
CA CYS A 38 -9.72 -8.91 10.14
C CYS A 38 -10.17 -10.36 10.00
N GLU A 39 -11.38 -10.67 10.47
CA GLU A 39 -12.01 -11.96 10.23
C GLU A 39 -12.18 -12.17 8.71
N GLY A 40 -11.75 -13.34 8.22
CA GLY A 40 -11.80 -13.66 6.80
C GLY A 40 -10.75 -12.95 5.95
N CYS A 41 -9.71 -12.37 6.57
CA CYS A 41 -8.59 -11.75 5.84
C CYS A 41 -8.04 -12.70 4.78
N GLN A 42 -7.79 -12.18 3.58
CA GLN A 42 -7.26 -12.96 2.45
C GLN A 42 -5.78 -13.30 2.61
N ASN A 43 -5.04 -12.54 3.45
CA ASN A 43 -3.60 -12.67 3.62
C ASN A 43 -3.19 -12.79 5.10
N PRO A 44 -3.75 -13.75 5.88
CA PRO A 44 -3.44 -13.85 7.31
C PRO A 44 -1.97 -14.14 7.62
N GLU A 45 -1.25 -14.73 6.66
CA GLU A 45 0.19 -14.95 6.75
C GLU A 45 1.00 -13.65 6.86
N THR A 46 0.42 -12.53 6.44
CA THR A 46 1.07 -11.22 6.50
C THR A 46 0.95 -10.51 7.85
N TRP A 47 0.17 -11.04 8.79
CA TRP A 47 -0.04 -10.38 10.08
C TRP A 47 1.23 -10.29 10.91
N ASP A 48 2.08 -11.32 10.85
CA ASP A 48 3.35 -11.34 11.55
C ASP A 48 4.37 -10.48 10.84
N PRO A 49 4.87 -9.38 11.46
CA PRO A 49 5.86 -8.51 10.85
C PRO A 49 7.21 -9.17 10.61
N THR A 50 7.47 -10.33 11.22
CA THR A 50 8.71 -11.11 11.01
C THR A 50 8.60 -12.12 9.88
N SER A 51 7.40 -12.33 9.34
CA SER A 51 7.17 -13.22 8.21
C SER A 51 7.77 -12.66 6.91
N GLY A 52 7.96 -13.55 5.93
CA GLY A 52 8.56 -13.15 4.66
C GLY A 52 10.06 -12.91 4.76
N GLN A 53 10.55 -11.91 4.06
CA GLN A 53 11.97 -11.60 3.98
C GLN A 53 12.23 -10.10 4.16
N PRO A 54 13.45 -9.70 4.61
CA PRO A 54 13.76 -8.29 4.79
C PRO A 54 13.72 -7.49 3.49
N PHE A 55 13.14 -6.30 3.55
CA PHE A 55 13.20 -5.33 2.45
C PHE A 55 14.57 -4.67 2.47
N THR A 56 15.41 -4.98 1.49
CA THR A 56 16.78 -4.51 1.37
C THR A 56 16.93 -3.49 0.25
N LYS A 57 18.16 -2.96 0.09
CA LYS A 57 18.49 -2.11 -1.06
C LYS A 57 18.29 -2.86 -2.39
N GLU A 58 18.66 -4.14 -2.43
CA GLU A 58 18.47 -5.00 -3.60
C GLU A 58 16.97 -5.17 -3.92
N THR A 59 16.12 -5.24 -2.89
CA THR A 59 14.68 -5.28 -3.06
C THR A 59 14.15 -3.98 -3.65
N MET A 60 14.66 -2.83 -3.19
CA MET A 60 14.32 -1.54 -3.77
C MET A 60 14.69 -1.48 -5.25
N ASP A 61 15.88 -1.94 -5.61
CA ASP A 61 16.34 -1.97 -7.00
C ASP A 61 15.45 -2.88 -7.87
N GLU A 62 15.05 -4.03 -7.36
CA GLU A 62 14.10 -4.94 -8.02
C GLU A 62 12.74 -4.27 -8.25
N LEU A 63 12.23 -3.55 -7.24
CA LEU A 63 10.97 -2.82 -7.32
C LEU A 63 11.02 -1.72 -8.39
N LEU A 64 12.10 -0.94 -8.41
CA LEU A 64 12.27 0.13 -9.39
C LEU A 64 12.44 -0.40 -10.81
N GLU A 65 13.16 -1.49 -10.99
CA GLU A 65 13.31 -2.15 -12.29
C GLU A 65 11.95 -2.69 -12.80
N ALA A 66 11.16 -3.29 -11.91
CA ALA A 66 9.82 -3.77 -12.25
C ALA A 66 8.87 -2.65 -12.70
N LEU A 67 9.06 -1.43 -12.20
CA LEU A 67 8.24 -0.25 -12.54
C LEU A 67 8.67 0.44 -13.85
N GLU A 68 9.85 0.13 -14.37
CA GLU A 68 10.43 0.83 -15.52
C GLU A 68 9.60 0.74 -16.82
N PRO A 69 9.05 -0.44 -17.21
CA PRO A 69 8.34 -0.55 -18.49
C PRO A 69 7.15 0.41 -18.60
N ASP A 70 6.99 1.01 -19.78
CA ASP A 70 5.93 2.00 -20.03
C ASP A 70 4.51 1.42 -19.84
N TYR A 71 4.33 0.12 -20.09
CA TYR A 71 3.03 -0.54 -19.90
C TYR A 71 2.65 -0.77 -18.43
N ILE A 72 3.59 -0.59 -17.50
CA ILE A 72 3.28 -0.64 -16.07
C ILE A 72 2.67 0.68 -15.64
N SER A 73 1.42 0.63 -15.19
CA SER A 73 0.66 1.81 -14.81
C SER A 73 1.16 2.47 -13.52
N GLY A 74 1.65 1.69 -12.57
CA GLY A 74 2.15 2.23 -11.31
C GLY A 74 2.38 1.18 -10.25
N LEU A 75 2.58 1.64 -9.01
CA LEU A 75 2.85 0.83 -7.83
C LEU A 75 1.61 0.71 -6.96
N THR A 76 1.36 -0.48 -6.44
CA THR A 76 0.42 -0.73 -5.35
C THR A 76 1.16 -1.29 -4.13
N LEU A 77 0.88 -0.73 -2.96
CA LEU A 77 1.36 -1.20 -1.67
C LEU A 77 0.21 -1.89 -0.95
N SER A 78 0.37 -3.15 -0.62
CA SER A 78 -0.65 -4.00 0.00
C SER A 78 -0.01 -5.09 0.87
N GLY A 79 -0.72 -6.17 1.14
CA GLY A 79 -0.21 -7.32 1.88
C GLY A 79 -0.82 -7.40 3.28
N GLY A 80 0.00 -7.19 4.29
CA GLY A 80 -0.38 -6.78 5.64
C GLY A 80 -0.87 -5.33 5.58
N ASP A 81 -0.37 -4.48 6.42
CA ASP A 81 -0.70 -3.05 6.31
C ASP A 81 0.57 -2.23 6.05
N PRO A 82 0.68 -1.53 4.91
CA PRO A 82 1.80 -0.62 4.67
C PRO A 82 1.96 0.45 5.75
N LEU A 83 0.87 0.82 6.44
CA LEU A 83 0.89 1.79 7.53
C LEU A 83 1.06 1.17 8.91
N PHE A 84 1.32 -0.13 9.01
CA PHE A 84 1.77 -0.77 10.24
C PHE A 84 2.96 0.01 10.80
N PRO A 85 2.96 0.39 12.10
CA PRO A 85 3.94 1.35 12.63
C PRO A 85 5.40 1.06 12.28
N LYS A 86 5.83 -0.19 12.37
CA LYS A 86 7.20 -0.58 12.03
C LYS A 86 7.53 -0.46 10.53
N ASN A 87 6.53 -0.41 9.67
CA ASN A 87 6.70 -0.33 8.23
C ASN A 87 6.84 1.10 7.72
N ARG A 88 6.36 2.07 8.49
CA ARG A 88 6.16 3.46 8.02
C ARG A 88 7.43 4.11 7.49
N GLU A 89 8.55 3.92 8.15
CA GLU A 89 9.82 4.50 7.69
C GLU A 89 10.26 3.94 6.33
N THR A 90 10.19 2.63 6.16
CA THR A 90 10.53 1.99 4.88
C THR A 90 9.54 2.37 3.79
N ILE A 91 8.25 2.39 4.09
CA ILE A 91 7.20 2.83 3.15
C ILE A 91 7.45 4.26 2.70
N TYR A 92 7.79 5.16 3.63
CA TYR A 92 8.11 6.54 3.29
C TYR A 92 9.28 6.64 2.31
N LYS A 93 10.35 5.88 2.54
CA LYS A 93 11.49 5.81 1.62
C LYS A 93 11.09 5.29 0.22
N ILE A 94 10.24 4.27 0.18
CA ILE A 94 9.72 3.73 -1.08
C ILE A 94 8.92 4.79 -1.82
N LEU A 95 7.99 5.45 -1.15
CA LEU A 95 7.16 6.50 -1.74
C LEU A 95 8.01 7.63 -2.34
N GLN A 96 8.97 8.13 -1.58
CA GLN A 96 9.86 9.20 -2.04
C GLN A 96 10.69 8.75 -3.24
N THR A 97 11.27 7.57 -3.20
CA THR A 97 12.13 7.05 -4.25
C THR A 97 11.35 6.82 -5.54
N VAL A 98 10.19 6.18 -5.45
CA VAL A 98 9.34 5.90 -6.62
C VAL A 98 8.83 7.19 -7.24
N LYS A 99 8.38 8.16 -6.47
CA LYS A 99 7.91 9.44 -7.01
C LYS A 99 9.03 10.28 -7.65
N ARG A 100 10.24 10.15 -7.13
CA ARG A 100 11.42 10.81 -7.75
C ARG A 100 11.79 10.16 -9.08
N MET A 101 11.77 8.82 -9.15
CA MET A 101 12.16 8.07 -10.36
C MET A 101 11.06 8.05 -11.41
N TYR A 102 9.81 7.95 -10.99
CA TYR A 102 8.64 7.79 -11.86
C TYR A 102 7.50 8.72 -11.41
N PRO A 103 7.66 10.04 -11.53
CA PRO A 103 6.70 11.01 -10.98
C PRO A 103 5.29 10.90 -11.59
N GLN A 104 5.17 10.36 -12.80
CA GLN A 104 3.90 10.20 -13.50
C GLN A 104 3.20 8.85 -13.22
N LYS A 105 3.84 7.93 -12.49
CA LYS A 105 3.24 6.62 -12.16
C LYS A 105 2.48 6.71 -10.85
N PRO A 106 1.13 6.56 -10.86
CA PRO A 106 0.34 6.64 -9.64
C PRO A 106 0.69 5.55 -8.63
N ILE A 107 0.65 5.91 -7.35
CA ILE A 107 0.83 4.98 -6.25
C ILE A 107 -0.50 4.77 -5.54
N TRP A 108 -0.90 3.49 -5.45
CA TRP A 108 -2.05 3.02 -4.68
C TRP A 108 -1.58 2.41 -3.37
N LEU A 109 -2.32 2.68 -2.29
CA LEU A 109 -1.99 2.15 -0.97
C LEU A 109 -3.25 1.58 -0.32
N TYR A 110 -3.18 0.30 0.07
CA TYR A 110 -4.24 -0.38 0.82
C TYR A 110 -3.92 -0.31 2.31
N THR A 111 -4.91 0.06 3.12
CA THR A 111 -4.76 0.10 4.58
C THR A 111 -6.07 -0.23 5.29
N GLY A 112 -5.96 -0.82 6.47
CA GLY A 112 -7.11 -1.02 7.35
C GLY A 112 -7.49 0.23 8.13
N TYR A 113 -6.65 1.26 8.16
CA TYR A 113 -7.00 2.56 8.74
C TYR A 113 -8.02 3.27 7.84
N LYS A 114 -8.86 4.11 8.45
CA LYS A 114 -9.77 4.99 7.71
C LYS A 114 -9.05 6.25 7.28
N TRP A 115 -9.50 6.85 6.19
CA TRP A 115 -8.98 8.13 5.71
C TRP A 115 -8.90 9.18 6.82
N GLU A 116 -9.94 9.28 7.63
CA GLU A 116 -10.02 10.23 8.73
C GLU A 116 -8.92 10.06 9.79
N ASP A 117 -8.34 8.85 9.89
CA ASP A 117 -7.23 8.56 10.82
C ASP A 117 -5.87 8.94 10.24
N ILE A 118 -5.76 9.11 8.93
CA ILE A 118 -4.48 9.27 8.23
C ILE A 118 -4.37 10.55 7.39
N GLU A 119 -5.47 11.25 7.15
CA GLU A 119 -5.49 12.45 6.28
C GLU A 119 -4.57 13.58 6.74
N TYR A 120 -4.22 13.61 8.02
CA TYR A 120 -3.34 14.62 8.60
C TYR A 120 -1.85 14.25 8.52
N ASN A 121 -1.50 13.15 7.91
CA ASN A 121 -0.11 12.73 7.72
C ASN A 121 0.40 13.17 6.33
N PRO A 122 1.12 14.30 6.24
CA PRO A 122 1.51 14.87 4.93
C PRO A 122 2.37 13.94 4.09
N TRP A 123 3.20 13.10 4.72
CA TRP A 123 4.05 12.16 4.00
C TRP A 123 3.23 11.05 3.30
N ILE A 124 2.05 10.73 3.80
CA ILE A 124 1.15 9.78 3.15
C ILE A 124 0.43 10.47 2.00
N THR A 125 -0.25 11.58 2.28
CA THR A 125 -1.10 12.28 1.31
C THR A 125 -0.30 12.93 0.18
N LYS A 126 0.93 13.33 0.43
CA LYS A 126 1.79 13.93 -0.59
C LYS A 126 2.24 12.93 -1.67
N TYR A 127 2.48 11.69 -1.30
CA TYR A 127 3.12 10.71 -2.18
C TYR A 127 2.19 9.61 -2.69
N THR A 128 0.98 9.52 -2.18
CA THR A 128 -0.02 8.55 -2.66
C THR A 128 -1.07 9.23 -3.53
N ASP A 129 -1.55 8.51 -4.53
CA ASP A 129 -2.56 9.01 -5.46
C ASP A 129 -3.94 8.46 -5.13
N VAL A 130 -4.01 7.19 -4.73
CA VAL A 130 -5.24 6.51 -4.33
C VAL A 130 -4.99 5.70 -3.07
N ILE A 131 -5.90 5.81 -2.11
CA ILE A 131 -5.88 5.00 -0.88
C ILE A 131 -7.17 4.19 -0.83
N VAL A 132 -7.03 2.86 -0.71
CA VAL A 132 -8.15 1.98 -0.40
C VAL A 132 -8.16 1.80 1.10
N ASP A 133 -9.16 2.38 1.76
CA ASP A 133 -9.20 2.51 3.22
C ASP A 133 -10.21 1.58 3.87
N GLY A 134 -10.01 1.36 5.17
CA GLY A 134 -10.92 0.64 6.03
C GLY A 134 -10.64 -0.86 6.10
N LYS A 135 -10.99 -1.45 7.25
CA LYS A 135 -10.81 -2.88 7.49
C LYS A 135 -11.72 -3.70 6.62
N PHE A 136 -11.25 -4.88 6.19
CA PHE A 136 -12.12 -5.86 5.59
C PHE A 136 -13.16 -6.35 6.61
N ILE A 137 -14.44 -6.30 6.24
CA ILE A 137 -15.55 -6.78 7.07
C ILE A 137 -16.23 -7.93 6.35
N MET A 138 -16.15 -9.14 6.92
CA MET A 138 -16.64 -10.38 6.30
C MET A 138 -18.12 -10.31 5.93
N ASP A 139 -18.96 -9.74 6.81
CA ASP A 139 -20.41 -9.59 6.57
C ASP A 139 -20.74 -8.64 5.41
N GLN A 140 -19.78 -7.83 4.99
CA GLN A 140 -19.91 -6.88 3.88
C GLN A 140 -19.09 -7.28 2.65
N LYS A 141 -18.58 -8.52 2.63
CA LYS A 141 -17.81 -9.03 1.51
C LYS A 141 -18.63 -8.99 0.22
N ASP A 142 -18.03 -8.43 -0.82
CA ASP A 142 -18.62 -8.36 -2.16
C ASP A 142 -17.51 -8.48 -3.21
N ILE A 143 -17.47 -9.62 -3.88
CA ILE A 143 -16.45 -9.92 -4.89
C ILE A 143 -16.66 -9.17 -6.21
N SER A 144 -17.82 -8.52 -6.39
CA SER A 144 -18.09 -7.69 -7.57
C SER A 144 -17.50 -6.28 -7.49
N LEU A 145 -17.06 -5.85 -6.30
CA LEU A 145 -16.47 -4.53 -6.11
C LEU A 145 -15.12 -4.42 -6.81
N PRO A 146 -14.88 -3.34 -7.57
CA PRO A 146 -13.54 -3.09 -8.08
C PRO A 146 -12.60 -2.72 -6.94
N TRP A 147 -11.43 -3.35 -6.91
CA TRP A 147 -10.28 -3.01 -6.08
C TRP A 147 -10.43 -3.12 -4.56
N CYS A 148 -11.58 -3.45 -4.01
CA CYS A 148 -11.78 -3.66 -2.58
C CYS A 148 -12.58 -4.92 -2.30
N GLY A 149 -12.50 -5.41 -1.05
CA GLY A 149 -13.07 -6.72 -0.68
C GLY A 149 -14.41 -6.64 0.01
N SER A 150 -14.78 -5.49 0.59
CA SER A 150 -16.04 -5.30 1.32
C SER A 150 -16.62 -3.92 1.10
N THR A 151 -17.94 -3.79 1.22
CA THR A 151 -18.67 -2.57 0.85
C THR A 151 -18.35 -1.36 1.74
N ASN A 152 -17.82 -1.56 2.92
CA ASN A 152 -17.40 -0.49 3.83
C ASN A 152 -16.08 0.18 3.41
N GLN A 153 -15.27 -0.51 2.60
CA GLN A 153 -13.99 0.02 2.11
C GLN A 153 -14.24 1.05 1.01
N ARG A 154 -13.40 2.08 0.99
CA ARG A 154 -13.52 3.18 0.03
C ARG A 154 -12.25 3.27 -0.81
N VAL A 155 -12.42 3.56 -2.09
CA VAL A 155 -11.32 3.89 -3.00
C VAL A 155 -11.25 5.40 -3.08
N VAL A 156 -10.29 5.99 -2.37
CA VAL A 156 -10.20 7.44 -2.11
C VAL A 156 -9.25 8.09 -3.09
N ASP A 157 -9.72 9.11 -3.81
CA ASP A 157 -8.86 10.01 -4.59
C ASP A 157 -8.18 10.97 -3.62
N VAL A 158 -6.87 10.81 -3.43
CA VAL A 158 -6.12 11.54 -2.40
C VAL A 158 -6.05 13.02 -2.70
N GLU A 159 -5.68 13.41 -3.91
CA GLU A 159 -5.54 14.81 -4.28
C GLU A 159 -6.86 15.58 -4.11
N LYS A 160 -7.93 15.05 -4.68
CA LYS A 160 -9.24 15.69 -4.58
C LYS A 160 -9.75 15.74 -3.15
N SER A 161 -9.50 14.68 -2.36
CA SER A 161 -9.93 14.64 -0.96
C SER A 161 -9.21 15.69 -0.11
N VAL A 162 -7.91 15.86 -0.33
CA VAL A 162 -7.12 16.91 0.35
C VAL A 162 -7.60 18.30 -0.04
N LEU A 163 -7.77 18.56 -1.34
CA LEU A 163 -8.21 19.87 -1.84
C LEU A 163 -9.61 20.24 -1.36
N GLN A 164 -10.55 19.29 -1.35
CA GLN A 164 -11.93 19.53 -0.97
C GLN A 164 -12.21 19.35 0.53
N ARG A 165 -11.22 18.92 1.29
CA ARG A 165 -11.31 18.63 2.75
C ARG A 165 -12.46 17.68 3.10
N LYS A 166 -12.70 16.71 2.24
CA LYS A 166 -13.69 15.63 2.43
C LYS A 166 -13.29 14.45 1.57
N VAL A 167 -13.78 13.27 1.92
CA VAL A 167 -13.55 12.07 1.09
C VAL A 167 -14.17 12.28 -0.28
N VAL A 168 -13.35 12.15 -1.32
CA VAL A 168 -13.77 12.09 -2.72
C VAL A 168 -13.38 10.73 -3.26
N LEU A 169 -14.35 9.99 -3.78
CA LEU A 169 -14.09 8.66 -4.30
C LEU A 169 -13.42 8.74 -5.67
N TYR A 170 -12.53 7.80 -5.89
CA TYR A 170 -11.91 7.58 -7.18
C TYR A 170 -12.96 7.01 -8.14
N ALA A 171 -13.18 7.68 -9.24
CA ALA A 171 -14.16 7.37 -10.29
C ALA A 171 -15.10 6.18 -10.04
#